data_ccd4105c5840001e78cffcd46c9df2f3
#
_entry.id   ccd4105c5840001e78cffcd46c9df2f3
#
_cell.length_a   1.000
_cell.length_b   1.000
_cell.length_c   1.000
_cell.angle_alpha   90.00
_cell.angle_beta   90.00
_cell.angle_gamma   90.00
#
_symmetry.space_group_name_H-M   'P 1'
#
loop_
_entity.id
_entity.type
_entity.pdbx_description
1 polymer ?
#
loop_
_entity_poly.entity_id
_entity_poly.type
_entity_poly.pdbx_seq_one_letter_code
_entity_poly.pdbx_strand_id
1 'polypeptide(L)'
;MLETNFSALDWVIVGAYLVGTVIIGLWVNRYIKGMGEFLVAGRSLKTRLGIATMIGSELGLVTAMFAAQKGFSDGFAAFHIGLMAGIATIIVGLTGFIVVPLRRMGVMTIPEYYEKRFGSRNLRIFGGFILAVAGILNMGLFLKAGAIFVSGITGIDGEAVKWVMTAMIILVLIYTCLGGMISVIITDYVQFVVLSIGLLVTCVIAVQKIGWSTLVKGVDAIYSDQGFNPFIAESIGGSYVAWMFFIGVISCAVWQTAVMRACAAESVEVVKKMYIWSSLGFMIRFLIPQFIGICALVYFFDMGSTQPFFDGQGQVSNDSNVTMKAMPVFLGQLLPVGLLGIVAAGMIAAFMSTHDTYLLCWASVLTEDVFNPLKSYKMSDKQRILLTRTLLILIAAFLVMWGLWYPLGQDLWDYMAVSGAIYFTGAFAILMMGLYWEKASAAGAYSALIIGIFAVFGLRPVQEFFSLEEFFNKNEILGHHVGLTVSCFAIGGMIIMSVSFPNKEGNSEKI
;
A
#
# COMPACT_ATOMS: atom_id res chain seq x y z
N MET A 1 24.44 -14.62 -13.67
CA MET A 1 23.08 -14.08 -13.90
C MET A 1 22.16 -15.27 -14.05
N LEU A 2 21.01 -15.27 -13.38
CA LEU A 2 20.00 -16.31 -13.59
C LEU A 2 19.42 -16.12 -14.98
N GLU A 3 19.31 -17.18 -15.78
CA GLU A 3 18.79 -17.13 -17.15
C GLU A 3 17.30 -16.71 -17.11
N THR A 4 16.90 -15.86 -18.06
CA THR A 4 15.51 -15.43 -18.23
C THR A 4 15.07 -15.62 -19.68
N ASN A 5 13.81 -15.95 -19.89
CA ASN A 5 13.19 -16.04 -21.20
C ASN A 5 12.76 -14.67 -21.76
N PHE A 6 13.05 -13.56 -21.05
CA PHE A 6 12.61 -12.22 -21.43
C PHE A 6 13.31 -11.76 -22.72
N SER A 7 12.53 -11.43 -23.73
CA SER A 7 12.99 -11.17 -25.10
C SER A 7 12.63 -9.78 -25.61
N ALA A 8 13.08 -9.44 -26.81
CA ALA A 8 12.71 -8.18 -27.48
C ALA A 8 11.19 -8.05 -27.71
N LEU A 9 10.47 -9.15 -27.95
CA LEU A 9 9.01 -9.13 -28.07
C LEU A 9 8.34 -8.68 -26.77
N ASP A 10 8.85 -9.13 -25.63
CA ASP A 10 8.32 -8.77 -24.31
C ASP A 10 8.52 -7.26 -24.04
N TRP A 11 9.66 -6.69 -24.46
CA TRP A 11 9.89 -5.24 -24.42
C TRP A 11 8.92 -4.45 -25.30
N VAL A 12 8.57 -4.96 -26.48
CA VAL A 12 7.58 -4.33 -27.37
C VAL A 12 6.19 -4.34 -26.72
N ILE A 13 5.80 -5.45 -26.07
CA ILE A 13 4.52 -5.56 -25.37
C ILE A 13 4.46 -4.55 -24.22
N VAL A 14 5.49 -4.50 -23.37
CA VAL A 14 5.60 -3.54 -22.27
C VAL A 14 5.56 -2.11 -22.81
N GLY A 15 6.34 -1.79 -23.84
CA GLY A 15 6.38 -0.47 -24.46
C GLY A 15 5.02 -0.04 -25.04
N ALA A 16 4.32 -0.93 -25.73
CA ALA A 16 2.98 -0.65 -26.27
C ALA A 16 1.96 -0.36 -25.15
N TYR A 17 2.03 -1.12 -24.06
CA TYR A 17 1.21 -0.86 -22.87
C TYR A 17 1.49 0.53 -22.27
N LEU A 18 2.75 0.88 -22.05
CA LEU A 18 3.15 2.17 -21.49
C LEU A 18 2.69 3.36 -22.35
N VAL A 19 2.87 3.27 -23.66
CA VAL A 19 2.40 4.30 -24.60
C VAL A 19 0.86 4.43 -24.54
N GLY A 20 0.15 3.31 -24.52
CA GLY A 20 -1.33 3.29 -24.38
C GLY A 20 -1.80 3.99 -23.11
N THR A 21 -1.15 3.74 -21.98
CA THR A 21 -1.49 4.38 -20.69
C THR A 21 -1.29 5.90 -20.73
N VAL A 22 -0.20 6.38 -21.32
CA VAL A 22 0.04 7.82 -21.49
C VAL A 22 -1.02 8.47 -22.39
N ILE A 23 -1.38 7.83 -23.50
CA ILE A 23 -2.42 8.33 -24.42
C ILE A 23 -3.75 8.47 -23.67
N ILE A 24 -4.15 7.48 -22.85
CA ILE A 24 -5.35 7.54 -22.03
C ILE A 24 -5.28 8.73 -21.05
N GLY A 25 -4.16 8.89 -20.35
CA GLY A 25 -3.97 10.00 -19.40
C GLY A 25 -4.07 11.37 -20.05
N LEU A 26 -3.45 11.56 -21.23
CA LEU A 26 -3.55 12.79 -22.00
C LEU A 26 -4.98 13.07 -22.49
N TRP A 27 -5.69 12.04 -22.94
CA TRP A 27 -7.07 12.16 -23.41
C TRP A 27 -8.03 12.60 -22.32
N VAL A 28 -7.81 12.13 -21.07
CA VAL A 28 -8.67 12.42 -19.91
C VAL A 28 -8.51 13.85 -19.39
N ASN A 29 -7.36 14.49 -19.59
CA ASN A 29 -7.09 15.86 -19.10
C ASN A 29 -8.18 16.88 -19.45
N ARG A 30 -8.89 16.70 -20.56
CA ARG A 30 -9.98 17.58 -21.03
C ARG A 30 -11.21 17.62 -20.10
N TYR A 31 -11.35 16.63 -19.21
CA TYR A 31 -12.51 16.55 -18.29
C TYR A 31 -12.29 17.25 -16.96
N ILE A 32 -11.10 17.77 -16.69
CA ILE A 32 -10.75 18.45 -15.44
C ILE A 32 -11.10 19.93 -15.55
N LYS A 33 -12.08 20.37 -14.75
CA LYS A 33 -12.55 21.75 -14.72
C LYS A 33 -12.18 22.48 -13.42
N GLY A 34 -11.96 21.74 -12.31
CA GLY A 34 -11.68 22.32 -11.00
C GLY A 34 -11.05 21.32 -10.03
N MET A 35 -10.87 21.76 -8.79
CA MET A 35 -10.22 20.94 -7.76
C MET A 35 -11.05 19.72 -7.34
N GLY A 36 -12.39 19.83 -7.38
CA GLY A 36 -13.29 18.71 -7.08
C GLY A 36 -13.16 17.54 -8.06
N GLU A 37 -13.06 17.84 -9.37
CA GLU A 37 -12.81 16.81 -10.40
C GLU A 37 -11.39 16.26 -10.28
N PHE A 38 -10.42 17.12 -9.96
CA PHE A 38 -9.02 16.74 -9.85
C PHE A 38 -8.76 15.80 -8.68
N LEU A 39 -9.39 15.97 -7.50
CA LEU A 39 -9.14 15.19 -6.30
C LEU A 39 -10.13 14.04 -6.05
N VAL A 40 -11.42 14.27 -6.27
CA VAL A 40 -12.49 13.30 -5.93
C VAL A 40 -13.42 12.99 -7.12
N ALA A 41 -12.94 13.18 -8.33
CA ALA A 41 -13.66 12.89 -9.58
C ALA A 41 -15.11 13.46 -9.59
N GLY A 42 -15.31 14.65 -9.03
CA GLY A 42 -16.63 15.29 -8.92
C GLY A 42 -17.64 14.52 -8.07
N ARG A 43 -17.22 13.55 -7.26
CA ARG A 43 -18.08 12.63 -6.48
C ARG A 43 -19.07 11.83 -7.33
N SER A 44 -18.65 11.43 -8.52
CA SER A 44 -19.49 10.72 -9.51
C SER A 44 -19.13 9.24 -9.66
N LEU A 45 -18.28 8.70 -8.75
CA LEU A 45 -17.76 7.34 -8.83
C LEU A 45 -18.87 6.31 -8.56
N LYS A 46 -19.20 5.51 -9.59
CA LYS A 46 -20.19 4.42 -9.53
C LYS A 46 -19.58 3.12 -9.03
N THR A 47 -20.43 2.20 -8.58
CA THR A 47 -20.02 0.95 -7.91
C THR A 47 -19.00 0.15 -8.71
N ARG A 48 -19.23 -0.14 -10.00
CA ARG A 48 -18.32 -1.01 -10.80
C ARG A 48 -16.92 -0.40 -10.93
N LEU A 49 -16.86 0.86 -11.29
CA LEU A 49 -15.61 1.58 -11.45
C LEU A 49 -14.94 1.79 -10.08
N GLY A 50 -15.73 2.03 -9.03
CA GLY A 50 -15.27 2.14 -7.66
C GLY A 50 -14.62 0.86 -7.12
N ILE A 51 -15.20 -0.30 -7.40
CA ILE A 51 -14.60 -1.60 -7.05
C ILE A 51 -13.25 -1.77 -7.77
N ALA A 52 -13.22 -1.52 -9.08
CA ALA A 52 -12.01 -1.72 -9.88
C ALA A 52 -10.87 -0.79 -9.44
N THR A 53 -11.12 0.51 -9.24
CA THR A 53 -10.08 1.44 -8.78
C THR A 53 -9.66 1.15 -7.33
N MET A 54 -10.58 0.70 -6.47
CA MET A 54 -10.28 0.36 -5.09
C MET A 54 -9.36 -0.88 -4.99
N ILE A 55 -9.59 -1.89 -5.81
CA ILE A 55 -8.73 -3.08 -5.89
C ILE A 55 -7.44 -2.72 -6.64
N GLY A 56 -7.53 -2.06 -7.80
CA GLY A 56 -6.40 -1.75 -8.66
C GLY A 56 -5.34 -0.90 -7.99
N SER A 57 -5.74 0.15 -7.25
CA SER A 57 -4.80 1.01 -6.53
C SER A 57 -4.05 0.33 -5.38
N GLU A 58 -4.65 -0.70 -4.81
CA GLU A 58 -4.09 -1.44 -3.68
C GLU A 58 -3.41 -2.74 -4.12
N LEU A 59 -3.69 -3.25 -5.34
CA LEU A 59 -2.98 -4.34 -5.97
C LEU A 59 -1.72 -3.78 -6.67
N GLY A 60 -0.83 -3.19 -5.88
CA GLY A 60 0.43 -2.64 -6.36
C GLY A 60 1.49 -3.72 -6.57
N LEU A 61 2.51 -3.38 -7.39
CA LEU A 61 3.67 -4.24 -7.58
C LEU A 61 4.33 -4.59 -6.24
N VAL A 62 4.42 -3.64 -5.32
CA VAL A 62 4.98 -3.84 -3.98
C VAL A 62 4.20 -4.89 -3.20
N THR A 63 2.86 -4.81 -3.22
CA THR A 63 1.99 -5.80 -2.57
C THR A 63 2.20 -7.19 -3.17
N ALA A 64 2.30 -7.30 -4.49
CA ALA A 64 2.52 -8.57 -5.18
C ALA A 64 3.90 -9.16 -4.85
N MET A 65 4.96 -8.34 -4.87
CA MET A 65 6.33 -8.76 -4.54
C MET A 65 6.45 -9.24 -3.11
N PHE A 66 5.91 -8.46 -2.17
CA PHE A 66 5.89 -8.81 -0.76
C PHE A 66 5.06 -10.07 -0.48
N ALA A 67 3.85 -10.14 -1.03
CA ALA A 67 2.99 -11.31 -0.82
C ALA A 67 3.64 -12.58 -1.37
N ALA A 68 4.28 -12.50 -2.55
CA ALA A 68 5.03 -13.62 -3.11
C ALA A 68 6.23 -14.00 -2.25
N GLN A 69 6.96 -13.02 -1.71
CA GLN A 69 8.05 -13.28 -0.75
C GLN A 69 7.53 -14.02 0.49
N LYS A 70 6.40 -13.61 1.05
CA LYS A 70 5.78 -14.30 2.21
C LYS A 70 5.34 -15.73 1.85
N GLY A 71 4.77 -15.94 0.68
CA GLY A 71 4.46 -17.30 0.20
C GLY A 71 5.72 -18.17 0.03
N PHE A 72 6.82 -17.57 -0.42
CA PHE A 72 8.12 -18.24 -0.55
C PHE A 72 8.71 -18.60 0.82
N SER A 73 8.66 -17.68 1.79
CA SER A 73 9.30 -17.84 3.11
C SER A 73 8.45 -18.60 4.13
N ASP A 74 7.13 -18.61 4.00
CA ASP A 74 6.21 -19.14 5.03
C ASP A 74 5.24 -20.21 4.48
N GLY A 75 5.34 -20.55 3.19
CA GLY A 75 4.43 -21.51 2.55
C GLY A 75 2.96 -21.06 2.57
N PHE A 76 2.04 -22.01 2.70
CA PHE A 76 0.58 -21.76 2.77
C PHE A 76 0.16 -21.05 4.07
N ALA A 77 0.96 -21.08 5.12
CA ALA A 77 0.69 -20.33 6.35
C ALA A 77 0.57 -18.82 6.08
N ALA A 78 1.27 -18.29 5.06
CA ALA A 78 1.16 -16.90 4.63
C ALA A 78 -0.27 -16.48 4.19
N PHE A 79 -1.12 -17.42 3.78
CA PHE A 79 -2.48 -17.13 3.27
C PHE A 79 -3.38 -16.42 4.29
N HIS A 80 -3.08 -16.52 5.60
CA HIS A 80 -3.81 -15.79 6.62
C HIS A 80 -3.82 -14.29 6.37
N ILE A 81 -2.76 -13.70 5.77
CA ILE A 81 -2.68 -12.26 5.47
C ILE A 81 -3.80 -11.85 4.51
N GLY A 82 -3.98 -12.60 3.42
CA GLY A 82 -5.06 -12.36 2.46
C GLY A 82 -6.44 -12.56 3.06
N LEU A 83 -6.62 -13.63 3.85
CA LEU A 83 -7.88 -13.89 4.54
C LEU A 83 -8.26 -12.76 5.50
N MET A 84 -7.32 -12.29 6.33
CA MET A 84 -7.57 -11.19 7.27
C MET A 84 -7.88 -9.89 6.53
N ALA A 85 -7.21 -9.59 5.43
CA ALA A 85 -7.49 -8.41 4.61
C ALA A 85 -8.92 -8.45 4.01
N GLY A 86 -9.36 -9.61 3.50
CA GLY A 86 -10.73 -9.81 2.99
C GLY A 86 -11.79 -9.67 4.09
N ILE A 87 -11.58 -10.33 5.24
CA ILE A 87 -12.49 -10.27 6.40
C ILE A 87 -12.61 -8.84 6.93
N ALA A 88 -11.49 -8.14 7.10
CA ALA A 88 -11.48 -6.74 7.55
C ALA A 88 -12.27 -5.84 6.59
N THR A 89 -12.05 -5.98 5.28
CA THR A 89 -12.72 -5.16 4.26
C THR A 89 -14.23 -5.40 4.22
N ILE A 90 -14.68 -6.66 4.33
CA ILE A 90 -16.13 -6.97 4.34
C ILE A 90 -16.80 -6.44 5.61
N ILE A 91 -16.14 -6.51 6.77
CA ILE A 91 -16.66 -5.94 8.03
C ILE A 91 -16.84 -4.43 7.89
N VAL A 92 -15.84 -3.71 7.36
CA VAL A 92 -15.93 -2.26 7.11
C VAL A 92 -17.06 -1.95 6.11
N GLY A 93 -17.23 -2.75 5.06
CA GLY A 93 -18.31 -2.59 4.08
C GLY A 93 -19.70 -2.79 4.65
N LEU A 94 -19.91 -3.86 5.42
CA LEU A 94 -21.20 -4.18 6.04
C LEU A 94 -21.60 -3.16 7.10
N THR A 95 -20.67 -2.81 7.97
CA THR A 95 -20.93 -1.84 9.06
C THR A 95 -20.93 -0.39 8.58
N GLY A 96 -20.17 -0.08 7.54
CA GLY A 96 -19.87 1.29 7.11
C GLY A 96 -18.95 2.04 8.08
N PHE A 97 -18.25 1.31 8.96
CA PHE A 97 -17.38 1.83 10.01
C PHE A 97 -16.41 2.88 9.45
N ILE A 98 -16.42 4.08 10.04
CA ILE A 98 -15.65 5.26 9.65
C ILE A 98 -15.99 5.80 8.23
N VAL A 99 -15.97 4.97 7.20
CA VAL A 99 -16.04 5.41 5.78
C VAL A 99 -17.40 6.00 5.40
N VAL A 100 -18.50 5.48 5.95
CA VAL A 100 -19.85 6.02 5.71
C VAL A 100 -20.05 7.38 6.38
N PRO A 101 -19.74 7.58 7.67
CA PRO A 101 -19.75 8.90 8.29
C PRO A 101 -18.91 9.94 7.52
N LEU A 102 -17.66 9.61 7.15
CA LEU A 102 -16.82 10.52 6.37
C LEU A 102 -17.45 10.91 5.03
N ARG A 103 -18.05 9.95 4.32
CA ARG A 103 -18.76 10.25 3.05
C ARG A 103 -19.98 11.14 3.29
N ARG A 104 -20.75 10.94 4.37
CA ARG A 104 -21.91 11.79 4.72
C ARG A 104 -21.50 13.22 5.04
N MET A 105 -20.40 13.42 5.76
CA MET A 105 -19.86 14.75 6.08
C MET A 105 -19.34 15.49 4.85
N GLY A 106 -19.20 14.82 3.71
CA GLY A 106 -18.75 15.43 2.47
C GLY A 106 -17.32 15.96 2.52
N VAL A 107 -16.47 15.37 3.33
CA VAL A 107 -15.03 15.68 3.36
C VAL A 107 -14.32 15.12 2.13
N MET A 108 -13.16 15.66 1.81
CA MET A 108 -12.26 15.14 0.76
C MET A 108 -11.08 14.41 1.36
N THR A 109 -10.67 14.80 2.58
CA THR A 109 -9.52 14.27 3.28
C THR A 109 -9.85 14.00 4.74
N ILE A 110 -9.07 13.11 5.38
CA ILE A 110 -9.21 12.84 6.81
C ILE A 110 -8.85 14.07 7.66
N PRO A 111 -7.80 14.84 7.38
CA PRO A 111 -7.53 16.07 8.14
C PRO A 111 -8.63 17.14 8.02
N GLU A 112 -9.37 17.21 6.91
CA GLU A 112 -10.56 18.08 6.81
C GLU A 112 -11.64 17.66 7.82
N TYR A 113 -11.80 16.35 8.08
CA TYR A 113 -12.68 15.85 9.13
C TYR A 113 -12.25 16.37 10.51
N TYR A 114 -10.94 16.42 10.80
CA TYR A 114 -10.45 16.92 12.09
C TYR A 114 -10.90 18.36 12.34
N GLU A 115 -10.79 19.22 11.33
CA GLU A 115 -11.25 20.61 11.45
C GLU A 115 -12.77 20.69 11.67
N LYS A 116 -13.57 19.95 10.88
CA LYS A 116 -15.02 19.94 10.99
C LYS A 116 -15.51 19.42 12.35
N ARG A 117 -14.88 18.35 12.84
CA ARG A 117 -15.31 17.69 14.10
C ARG A 117 -14.86 18.42 15.36
N PHE A 118 -13.64 18.96 15.35
CA PHE A 118 -13.02 19.54 16.55
C PHE A 118 -12.92 21.06 16.50
N GLY A 119 -13.34 21.72 15.42
CA GLY A 119 -13.28 23.16 15.26
C GLY A 119 -11.85 23.72 15.22
N SER A 120 -10.83 22.91 14.91
CA SER A 120 -9.43 23.29 14.99
C SER A 120 -8.72 23.19 13.65
N ARG A 121 -8.49 24.35 13.02
CA ARG A 121 -7.67 24.48 11.80
C ARG A 121 -6.23 24.00 12.01
N ASN A 122 -5.66 24.28 13.18
CA ASN A 122 -4.31 23.83 13.50
C ASN A 122 -4.21 22.31 13.61
N LEU A 123 -5.24 21.64 14.11
CA LEU A 123 -5.30 20.18 14.14
C LEU A 123 -5.36 19.57 12.73
N ARG A 124 -6.09 20.21 11.80
CA ARG A 124 -6.10 19.85 10.37
C ARG A 124 -4.70 19.94 9.77
N ILE A 125 -4.01 21.07 9.99
CA ILE A 125 -2.66 21.30 9.46
C ILE A 125 -1.68 20.27 10.03
N PHE A 126 -1.69 20.08 11.35
CA PHE A 126 -0.79 19.13 12.03
C PHE A 126 -1.05 17.68 11.60
N GLY A 127 -2.31 17.26 11.58
CA GLY A 127 -2.69 15.92 11.13
C GLY A 127 -2.40 15.69 9.65
N GLY A 128 -2.63 16.70 8.80
CA GLY A 128 -2.29 16.67 7.37
C GLY A 128 -0.80 16.55 7.12
N PHE A 129 0.01 17.26 7.89
CA PHE A 129 1.47 17.18 7.79
C PHE A 129 1.98 15.79 8.19
N ILE A 130 1.54 15.24 9.35
CA ILE A 130 1.94 13.90 9.80
C ILE A 130 1.49 12.84 8.78
N LEU A 131 0.25 12.92 8.30
CA LEU A 131 -0.28 12.01 7.30
C LEU A 131 0.57 12.01 6.03
N ALA A 132 0.88 13.19 5.50
CA ALA A 132 1.66 13.31 4.28
C ALA A 132 3.09 12.79 4.47
N VAL A 133 3.77 13.14 5.56
CA VAL A 133 5.12 12.65 5.86
C VAL A 133 5.13 11.13 6.01
N ALA A 134 4.23 10.58 6.81
CA ALA A 134 4.12 9.12 7.00
C ALA A 134 3.82 8.40 5.68
N GLY A 135 2.92 8.95 4.86
CA GLY A 135 2.57 8.38 3.57
C GLY A 135 3.68 8.46 2.52
N ILE A 136 4.43 9.57 2.48
CA ILE A 136 5.59 9.72 1.60
C ILE A 136 6.71 8.76 2.01
N LEU A 137 6.99 8.63 3.32
CA LEU A 137 7.94 7.64 3.82
C LEU A 137 7.48 6.22 3.51
N ASN A 138 6.19 5.91 3.69
CA ASN A 138 5.62 4.59 3.39
C ASN A 138 5.86 4.17 1.94
N MET A 139 5.64 5.08 0.98
CA MET A 139 5.89 4.77 -0.44
C MET A 139 7.36 4.92 -0.86
N GLY A 140 8.24 5.36 0.04
CA GLY A 140 9.65 5.65 -0.25
C GLY A 140 10.42 4.50 -0.88
N LEU A 141 10.01 3.25 -0.60
CA LEU A 141 10.67 2.04 -1.08
C LEU A 141 9.99 1.35 -2.26
N PHE A 142 8.88 1.90 -2.75
CA PHE A 142 8.14 1.29 -3.86
C PHE A 142 8.99 1.22 -5.14
N LEU A 143 9.82 2.22 -5.39
CA LEU A 143 10.77 2.20 -6.51
C LEU A 143 11.78 1.06 -6.39
N LYS A 144 12.26 0.76 -5.18
CA LYS A 144 13.20 -0.35 -4.95
C LYS A 144 12.56 -1.70 -5.25
N ALA A 145 11.32 -1.93 -4.81
CA ALA A 145 10.57 -3.13 -5.15
C ALA A 145 10.39 -3.28 -6.67
N GLY A 146 10.09 -2.17 -7.36
CA GLY A 146 10.05 -2.13 -8.82
C GLY A 146 11.39 -2.47 -9.47
N ALA A 147 12.49 -1.93 -8.94
CA ALA A 147 13.84 -2.22 -9.43
C ALA A 147 14.19 -3.71 -9.26
N ILE A 148 13.85 -4.31 -8.11
CA ILE A 148 14.06 -5.75 -7.84
C ILE A 148 13.24 -6.59 -8.83
N PHE A 149 11.98 -6.21 -9.09
CA PHE A 149 11.13 -6.91 -10.06
C PHE A 149 11.71 -6.84 -11.47
N VAL A 150 12.04 -5.63 -11.97
CA VAL A 150 12.59 -5.44 -13.31
C VAL A 150 13.91 -6.20 -13.45
N SER A 151 14.81 -6.09 -12.48
CA SER A 151 16.08 -6.83 -12.48
C SER A 151 15.85 -8.35 -12.54
N GLY A 152 14.97 -8.88 -11.68
CA GLY A 152 14.71 -10.31 -11.60
C GLY A 152 14.06 -10.91 -12.86
N ILE A 153 13.14 -10.19 -13.50
CA ILE A 153 12.43 -10.70 -14.68
C ILE A 153 13.20 -10.51 -15.99
N THR A 154 14.00 -9.43 -16.09
CA THR A 154 14.72 -9.09 -17.35
C THR A 154 16.19 -9.45 -17.34
N GLY A 155 16.77 -9.70 -16.15
CA GLY A 155 18.22 -9.88 -15.97
C GLY A 155 19.04 -8.59 -16.06
N ILE A 156 18.41 -7.41 -16.17
CA ILE A 156 19.09 -6.11 -16.14
C ILE A 156 19.45 -5.78 -14.70
N ASP A 157 20.70 -5.42 -14.44
CA ASP A 157 21.21 -5.09 -13.10
C ASP A 157 21.90 -3.73 -13.04
N GLY A 158 22.19 -3.28 -11.82
CA GLY A 158 23.02 -2.12 -11.53
C GLY A 158 22.37 -0.78 -11.92
N GLU A 159 23.17 0.10 -12.51
CA GLU A 159 22.73 1.46 -12.86
C GLU A 159 21.63 1.51 -13.91
N ALA A 160 21.59 0.52 -14.82
CA ALA A 160 20.55 0.47 -15.87
C ALA A 160 19.14 0.37 -15.27
N VAL A 161 18.95 -0.42 -14.21
CA VAL A 161 17.67 -0.55 -13.51
C VAL A 161 17.23 0.78 -12.90
N LYS A 162 18.17 1.55 -12.32
CA LYS A 162 17.86 2.86 -11.73
C LYS A 162 17.34 3.84 -12.77
N TRP A 163 17.93 3.84 -13.98
CA TRP A 163 17.46 4.69 -15.08
C TRP A 163 16.07 4.26 -15.59
N VAL A 164 15.81 2.95 -15.71
CA VAL A 164 14.49 2.43 -16.08
C VAL A 164 13.45 2.88 -15.07
N MET A 165 13.71 2.73 -13.76
CA MET A 165 12.77 3.12 -12.71
C MET A 165 12.56 4.64 -12.66
N THR A 166 13.62 5.43 -12.92
CA THR A 166 13.49 6.89 -13.02
C THR A 166 12.62 7.29 -14.20
N ALA A 167 12.81 6.66 -15.36
CA ALA A 167 11.96 6.89 -16.53
C ALA A 167 10.50 6.52 -16.26
N MET A 168 10.26 5.41 -15.54
CA MET A 168 8.92 4.98 -15.13
C MET A 168 8.21 5.99 -14.25
N ILE A 169 8.88 6.56 -13.24
CA ILE A 169 8.24 7.56 -12.37
C ILE A 169 7.98 8.88 -13.11
N ILE A 170 8.85 9.27 -14.03
CA ILE A 170 8.62 10.43 -14.91
C ILE A 170 7.36 10.21 -15.77
N LEU A 171 7.19 9.01 -16.31
CA LEU A 171 6.02 8.67 -17.11
C LEU A 171 4.73 8.72 -16.28
N VAL A 172 4.76 8.20 -15.05
CA VAL A 172 3.65 8.32 -14.07
C VAL A 172 3.32 9.79 -13.83
N LEU A 173 4.33 10.64 -13.59
CA LEU A 173 4.12 12.07 -13.35
C LEU A 173 3.43 12.77 -14.52
N ILE A 174 3.79 12.43 -15.77
CA ILE A 174 3.22 13.09 -16.95
C ILE A 174 1.69 12.95 -16.95
N TYR A 175 1.16 11.74 -16.86
CA TYR A 175 -0.29 11.57 -16.95
C TYR A 175 -1.03 11.94 -15.65
N THR A 176 -0.41 11.75 -14.48
CA THR A 176 -1.02 12.10 -13.18
C THR A 176 -1.12 13.61 -12.99
N CYS A 177 -0.07 14.35 -13.33
CA CYS A 177 -0.10 15.82 -13.28
C CYS A 177 -1.15 16.43 -14.20
N LEU A 178 -1.46 15.78 -15.32
CA LEU A 178 -2.43 16.28 -16.29
C LEU A 178 -3.85 15.85 -15.91
N GLY A 179 -4.06 14.58 -15.59
CA GLY A 179 -5.38 13.95 -15.49
C GLY A 179 -5.95 13.81 -14.06
N GLY A 180 -5.17 14.03 -13.01
CA GLY A 180 -5.63 13.90 -11.61
C GLY A 180 -6.38 12.59 -11.36
N MET A 181 -7.34 12.59 -10.42
CA MET A 181 -8.10 11.42 -10.01
C MET A 181 -8.88 10.73 -11.15
N ILE A 182 -9.37 11.48 -12.14
CA ILE A 182 -10.13 10.89 -13.25
C ILE A 182 -9.20 10.00 -14.11
N SER A 183 -7.96 10.48 -14.36
CA SER A 183 -6.96 9.67 -15.06
C SER A 183 -6.60 8.41 -14.28
N VAL A 184 -6.34 8.56 -12.98
CA VAL A 184 -6.02 7.44 -12.08
C VAL A 184 -7.11 6.37 -12.12
N ILE A 185 -8.37 6.74 -11.97
CA ILE A 185 -9.49 5.77 -11.97
C ILE A 185 -9.59 4.99 -13.29
N ILE A 186 -9.37 5.65 -14.44
CA ILE A 186 -9.48 4.99 -15.74
C ILE A 186 -8.27 4.08 -15.98
N THR A 187 -7.07 4.54 -15.67
CA THR A 187 -5.86 3.72 -15.78
C THR A 187 -5.90 2.52 -14.84
N ASP A 188 -6.33 2.70 -13.58
CA ASP A 188 -6.54 1.63 -12.60
C ASP A 188 -7.44 0.52 -13.14
N TYR A 189 -8.53 0.89 -13.84
CA TYR A 189 -9.43 -0.11 -14.43
C TYR A 189 -8.73 -0.99 -15.47
N VAL A 190 -8.00 -0.37 -16.40
CA VAL A 190 -7.25 -1.10 -17.45
C VAL A 190 -6.16 -1.97 -16.80
N GLN A 191 -5.44 -1.43 -15.84
CA GLN A 191 -4.37 -2.08 -15.11
C GLN A 191 -4.89 -3.29 -14.32
N PHE A 192 -6.01 -3.13 -13.63
CA PHE A 192 -6.67 -4.22 -12.90
C PHE A 192 -7.00 -5.40 -13.82
N VAL A 193 -7.52 -5.14 -15.02
CA VAL A 193 -7.87 -6.20 -15.98
C VAL A 193 -6.62 -6.93 -16.47
N VAL A 194 -5.60 -6.18 -16.93
CA VAL A 194 -4.36 -6.77 -17.49
C VAL A 194 -3.63 -7.60 -16.42
N LEU A 195 -3.46 -7.04 -15.21
CA LEU A 195 -2.79 -7.72 -14.12
C LEU A 195 -3.54 -8.98 -13.66
N SER A 196 -4.87 -8.90 -13.53
CA SER A 196 -5.68 -10.06 -13.10
C SER A 196 -5.55 -11.23 -14.07
N ILE A 197 -5.63 -10.98 -15.37
CA ILE A 197 -5.46 -12.00 -16.39
C ILE A 197 -4.05 -12.59 -16.34
N GLY A 198 -3.02 -11.74 -16.29
CA GLY A 198 -1.62 -12.16 -16.23
C GLY A 198 -1.31 -13.08 -15.05
N LEU A 199 -1.73 -12.68 -13.85
CA LEU A 199 -1.50 -13.47 -12.63
C LEU A 199 -2.28 -14.78 -12.61
N LEU A 200 -3.54 -14.78 -13.04
CA LEU A 200 -4.35 -16.01 -13.10
C LEU A 200 -3.77 -17.02 -14.10
N VAL A 201 -3.38 -16.58 -15.29
CA VAL A 201 -2.73 -17.45 -16.29
C VAL A 201 -1.42 -17.99 -15.75
N THR A 202 -0.64 -17.17 -15.03
CA THR A 202 0.60 -17.62 -14.37
C THR A 202 0.33 -18.76 -13.37
N CYS A 203 -0.69 -18.63 -12.52
CA CYS A 203 -1.06 -19.69 -11.57
C CYS A 203 -1.42 -21.01 -12.28
N VAL A 204 -2.21 -20.93 -13.36
CA VAL A 204 -2.58 -22.11 -14.14
C VAL A 204 -1.34 -22.82 -14.71
N ILE A 205 -0.44 -22.06 -15.33
CA ILE A 205 0.80 -22.62 -15.91
C ILE A 205 1.70 -23.19 -14.81
N ALA A 206 1.84 -22.53 -13.67
CA ALA A 206 2.65 -22.99 -12.55
C ALA A 206 2.13 -24.34 -12.03
N VAL A 207 0.80 -24.46 -11.82
CA VAL A 207 0.18 -25.72 -11.39
C VAL A 207 0.33 -26.82 -12.44
N GLN A 208 0.18 -26.49 -13.72
CA GLN A 208 0.36 -27.49 -14.80
C GLN A 208 1.80 -28.00 -14.90
N LYS A 209 2.80 -27.12 -14.68
CA LYS A 209 4.22 -27.52 -14.78
C LYS A 209 4.76 -28.22 -13.54
N ILE A 210 4.38 -27.78 -12.35
CA ILE A 210 4.93 -28.31 -11.08
C ILE A 210 4.04 -29.43 -10.54
N GLY A 211 2.72 -29.31 -10.65
CA GLY A 211 1.75 -30.24 -10.10
C GLY A 211 1.36 -29.89 -8.66
N TRP A 212 0.05 -29.97 -8.38
CA TRP A 212 -0.48 -29.64 -7.05
C TRP A 212 0.09 -30.52 -5.93
N SER A 213 0.20 -31.84 -6.17
CA SER A 213 0.76 -32.77 -5.18
C SER A 213 2.21 -32.46 -4.85
N THR A 214 3.01 -32.07 -5.86
CA THR A 214 4.41 -31.66 -5.68
C THR A 214 4.51 -30.39 -4.85
N LEU A 215 3.63 -29.41 -5.11
CA LEU A 215 3.61 -28.16 -4.33
C LEU A 215 3.34 -28.43 -2.85
N VAL A 216 2.33 -29.24 -2.52
CA VAL A 216 2.00 -29.57 -1.13
C VAL A 216 3.13 -30.34 -0.46
N LYS A 217 3.67 -31.37 -1.12
CA LYS A 217 4.78 -32.16 -0.58
C LYS A 217 6.07 -31.36 -0.43
N GLY A 218 6.35 -30.43 -1.36
CA GLY A 218 7.51 -29.55 -1.29
C GLY A 218 7.45 -28.61 -0.09
N VAL A 219 6.30 -27.99 0.16
CA VAL A 219 6.09 -27.15 1.36
C VAL A 219 6.21 -27.97 2.64
N ASP A 220 5.65 -29.18 2.67
CA ASP A 220 5.75 -30.10 3.81
C ASP A 220 7.21 -30.51 4.08
N ALA A 221 7.98 -30.81 3.03
CA ALA A 221 9.40 -31.15 3.15
C ALA A 221 10.27 -30.04 3.70
N ILE A 222 9.93 -28.77 3.39
CA ILE A 222 10.73 -27.59 3.81
C ILE A 222 10.30 -27.09 5.20
N TYR A 223 9.00 -27.00 5.47
CA TYR A 223 8.45 -26.33 6.65
C TYR A 223 7.62 -27.26 7.56
N SER A 224 7.33 -28.51 7.16
CA SER A 224 6.42 -29.40 7.87
C SER A 224 5.07 -28.71 8.18
N ASP A 225 4.48 -28.96 9.33
CA ASP A 225 3.21 -28.34 9.75
C ASP A 225 3.25 -26.81 9.82
N GLN A 226 4.42 -26.21 10.03
CA GLN A 226 4.58 -24.75 10.08
C GLN A 226 4.24 -24.07 8.76
N GLY A 227 4.48 -24.74 7.63
CA GLY A 227 4.14 -24.22 6.29
C GLY A 227 2.64 -24.15 6.00
N PHE A 228 1.80 -24.74 6.86
CA PHE A 228 0.34 -24.78 6.70
C PHE A 228 -0.43 -24.07 7.81
N ASN A 229 0.19 -23.89 8.97
CA ASN A 229 -0.49 -23.32 10.14
C ASN A 229 0.22 -22.06 10.64
N PRO A 230 -0.39 -20.87 10.43
CA PRO A 230 0.20 -19.59 10.83
C PRO A 230 0.38 -19.44 12.35
N PHE A 231 -0.36 -20.21 13.17
CA PHE A 231 -0.28 -20.10 14.63
C PHE A 231 0.94 -20.78 15.24
N ILE A 232 1.52 -21.76 14.53
CA ILE A 232 2.72 -22.49 14.97
C ILE A 232 3.97 -22.14 14.17
N ALA A 233 3.83 -21.38 13.07
CA ALA A 233 4.95 -20.91 12.28
C ALA A 233 5.78 -19.90 13.10
N GLU A 234 7.09 -20.14 13.20
CA GLU A 234 8.03 -19.33 14.00
C GLU A 234 8.08 -17.86 13.53
N SER A 235 7.95 -17.65 12.21
CA SER A 235 7.94 -16.32 11.57
C SER A 235 6.63 -15.54 11.75
N ILE A 236 5.54 -16.18 12.20
CA ILE A 236 4.20 -15.62 12.25
C ILE A 236 3.67 -15.59 13.69
N GLY A 237 3.12 -16.69 14.15
CA GLY A 237 2.52 -16.77 15.49
C GLY A 237 1.20 -16.02 15.65
N GLY A 238 0.51 -16.24 16.77
CA GLY A 238 -0.82 -15.68 17.02
C GLY A 238 -0.87 -14.14 17.11
N SER A 239 0.20 -13.52 17.62
CA SER A 239 0.31 -12.05 17.71
C SER A 239 0.35 -11.37 16.35
N TYR A 240 1.05 -11.98 15.39
CA TYR A 240 1.11 -11.47 14.03
C TYR A 240 -0.22 -11.64 13.28
N VAL A 241 -0.89 -12.78 13.47
CA VAL A 241 -2.24 -13.00 12.91
C VAL A 241 -3.23 -11.94 13.44
N ALA A 242 -3.21 -11.68 14.75
CA ALA A 242 -4.04 -10.64 15.36
C ALA A 242 -3.69 -9.25 14.83
N TRP A 243 -2.40 -8.95 14.67
CA TRP A 243 -1.93 -7.71 14.06
C TRP A 243 -2.43 -7.56 12.62
N MET A 244 -2.35 -8.60 11.80
CA MET A 244 -2.82 -8.56 10.41
C MET A 244 -4.32 -8.27 10.32
N PHE A 245 -5.14 -8.81 11.21
CA PHE A 245 -6.55 -8.47 11.29
C PHE A 245 -6.76 -7.00 11.70
N PHE A 246 -6.10 -6.56 12.76
CA PHE A 246 -6.22 -5.20 13.29
C PHE A 246 -5.79 -4.15 12.28
N ILE A 247 -4.58 -4.30 11.70
CA ILE A 247 -4.08 -3.38 10.68
C ILE A 247 -4.93 -3.43 9.39
N GLY A 248 -5.52 -4.58 9.08
CA GLY A 248 -6.47 -4.73 7.98
C GLY A 248 -7.70 -3.84 8.15
N VAL A 249 -8.32 -3.83 9.33
CA VAL A 249 -9.47 -2.96 9.63
C VAL A 249 -9.06 -1.48 9.58
N ILE A 250 -7.91 -1.14 10.17
CA ILE A 250 -7.41 0.23 10.18
C ILE A 250 -7.09 0.69 8.75
N SER A 251 -6.33 -0.07 8.00
CA SER A 251 -5.93 0.34 6.65
C SER A 251 -7.12 0.53 5.71
N CYS A 252 -8.15 -0.32 5.79
CA CYS A 252 -9.36 -0.15 5.01
C CYS A 252 -10.15 1.11 5.36
N ALA A 253 -10.19 1.49 6.65
CA ALA A 253 -11.08 2.54 7.15
C ALA A 253 -10.39 3.91 7.27
N VAL A 254 -9.06 3.94 7.43
CA VAL A 254 -8.29 5.14 7.81
C VAL A 254 -7.23 5.52 6.77
N TRP A 255 -6.85 4.62 5.85
CA TRP A 255 -5.87 4.97 4.83
C TRP A 255 -6.43 5.96 3.83
N GLN A 256 -5.75 7.10 3.67
CA GLN A 256 -6.26 8.23 2.91
C GLN A 256 -6.58 7.89 1.46
N THR A 257 -5.82 7.01 0.81
CA THR A 257 -6.08 6.57 -0.58
C THR A 257 -7.43 5.88 -0.71
N ALA A 258 -7.78 4.99 0.21
CA ALA A 258 -9.08 4.31 0.27
C ALA A 258 -10.20 5.28 0.63
N VAL A 259 -9.96 6.17 1.61
CA VAL A 259 -10.93 7.20 2.03
C VAL A 259 -11.24 8.18 0.90
N MET A 260 -10.26 8.61 0.10
CA MET A 260 -10.52 9.47 -1.07
C MET A 260 -11.48 8.80 -2.07
N ARG A 261 -11.35 7.50 -2.30
CA ARG A 261 -12.26 6.74 -3.17
C ARG A 261 -13.66 6.63 -2.57
N ALA A 262 -13.75 6.39 -1.27
CA ALA A 262 -15.03 6.41 -0.56
C ALA A 262 -15.69 7.80 -0.66
N CYS A 263 -14.92 8.87 -0.53
CA CYS A 263 -15.40 10.26 -0.68
C CYS A 263 -15.75 10.62 -2.13
N ALA A 264 -15.13 9.98 -3.13
CA ALA A 264 -15.44 10.14 -4.55
C ALA A 264 -16.71 9.39 -4.99
N ALA A 265 -17.21 8.44 -4.21
CA ALA A 265 -18.42 7.67 -4.52
C ALA A 265 -19.67 8.57 -4.63
N GLU A 266 -20.59 8.24 -5.52
CA GLU A 266 -21.82 9.04 -5.74
C GLU A 266 -22.80 9.00 -4.55
N SER A 267 -22.81 7.90 -3.78
CA SER A 267 -23.68 7.74 -2.60
C SER A 267 -23.07 6.84 -1.52
N VAL A 268 -23.70 6.84 -0.33
CA VAL A 268 -23.34 5.95 0.79
C VAL A 268 -23.53 4.48 0.43
N GLU A 269 -24.59 4.16 -0.32
CA GLU A 269 -24.88 2.81 -0.80
C GLU A 269 -23.78 2.31 -1.72
N VAL A 270 -23.26 3.20 -2.57
CA VAL A 270 -22.11 2.89 -3.44
C VAL A 270 -20.86 2.61 -2.61
N VAL A 271 -20.57 3.41 -1.57
CA VAL A 271 -19.46 3.15 -0.65
C VAL A 271 -19.55 1.75 -0.05
N LYS A 272 -20.69 1.39 0.54
CA LYS A 272 -20.89 0.06 1.12
C LYS A 272 -20.68 -1.05 0.11
N LYS A 273 -21.30 -0.94 -1.08
CA LYS A 273 -21.15 -1.94 -2.15
C LYS A 273 -19.70 -2.05 -2.63
N MET A 274 -18.99 -0.91 -2.75
CA MET A 274 -17.56 -0.91 -3.11
C MET A 274 -16.76 -1.75 -2.12
N TYR A 275 -16.88 -1.51 -0.81
CA TYR A 275 -16.15 -2.25 0.21
C TYR A 275 -16.52 -3.74 0.26
N ILE A 276 -17.84 -4.05 0.25
CA ILE A 276 -18.31 -5.45 0.28
C ILE A 276 -17.75 -6.24 -0.91
N TRP A 277 -17.88 -5.74 -2.12
CA TRP A 277 -17.42 -6.47 -3.30
C TRP A 277 -15.90 -6.41 -3.50
N SER A 278 -15.23 -5.36 -3.04
CA SER A 278 -13.77 -5.29 -3.05
C SER A 278 -13.12 -6.23 -2.03
N SER A 279 -13.86 -6.74 -1.03
CA SER A 279 -13.29 -7.66 -0.02
C SER A 279 -12.69 -8.92 -0.65
N LEU A 280 -13.35 -9.48 -1.66
CA LEU A 280 -12.82 -10.60 -2.43
C LEU A 280 -11.53 -10.22 -3.18
N GLY A 281 -11.49 -9.04 -3.80
CA GLY A 281 -10.28 -8.52 -4.45
C GLY A 281 -9.16 -8.26 -3.46
N PHE A 282 -9.47 -7.74 -2.27
CA PHE A 282 -8.51 -7.54 -1.18
C PHE A 282 -7.93 -8.85 -0.64
N MET A 283 -8.69 -9.93 -0.63
CA MET A 283 -8.21 -11.26 -0.33
C MET A 283 -7.31 -11.81 -1.45
N ILE A 284 -7.81 -11.78 -2.69
CA ILE A 284 -7.16 -12.37 -3.86
C ILE A 284 -5.82 -11.67 -4.17
N ARG A 285 -5.71 -10.35 -3.94
CA ARG A 285 -4.48 -9.58 -4.19
C ARG A 285 -3.27 -10.08 -3.39
N PHE A 286 -3.50 -10.75 -2.27
CA PHE A 286 -2.45 -11.43 -1.49
C PHE A 286 -2.33 -12.90 -1.87
N LEU A 287 -3.45 -13.62 -1.94
CA LEU A 287 -3.45 -15.08 -2.15
C LEU A 287 -2.78 -15.49 -3.45
N ILE A 288 -3.06 -14.79 -4.56
CA ILE A 288 -2.46 -15.14 -5.86
C ILE A 288 -0.94 -14.93 -5.87
N PRO A 289 -0.38 -13.78 -5.49
CA PRO A 289 1.07 -13.64 -5.42
C PRO A 289 1.73 -14.57 -4.39
N GLN A 290 1.11 -14.80 -3.21
CA GLN A 290 1.59 -15.78 -2.24
C GLN A 290 1.68 -17.18 -2.85
N PHE A 291 0.67 -17.57 -3.60
CA PHE A 291 0.66 -18.84 -4.30
C PHE A 291 1.78 -18.95 -5.35
N ILE A 292 2.03 -17.86 -6.11
CA ILE A 292 3.16 -17.81 -7.06
C ILE A 292 4.50 -17.92 -6.30
N GLY A 293 4.61 -17.31 -5.12
CA GLY A 293 5.76 -17.44 -4.23
C GLY A 293 5.99 -18.88 -3.76
N ILE A 294 4.92 -19.59 -3.39
CA ILE A 294 4.99 -21.03 -3.04
C ILE A 294 5.44 -21.86 -4.25
N CYS A 295 4.93 -21.55 -5.44
CA CYS A 295 5.38 -22.21 -6.66
C CYS A 295 6.88 -21.98 -6.90
N ALA A 296 7.37 -20.74 -6.69
CA ALA A 296 8.78 -20.42 -6.79
C ALA A 296 9.64 -21.18 -5.74
N LEU A 297 9.15 -21.28 -4.50
CA LEU A 297 9.81 -22.04 -3.42
C LEU A 297 10.07 -23.48 -3.84
N VAL A 298 9.01 -24.20 -4.24
CA VAL A 298 9.09 -25.61 -4.60
C VAL A 298 9.92 -25.80 -5.88
N TYR A 299 9.73 -24.92 -6.87
CA TYR A 299 10.50 -24.97 -8.12
C TYR A 299 12.02 -24.86 -7.88
N PHE A 300 12.46 -23.89 -7.07
CA PHE A 300 13.89 -23.70 -6.78
C PHE A 300 14.43 -24.75 -5.80
N PHE A 301 13.61 -25.27 -4.89
CA PHE A 301 14.00 -26.36 -4.01
C PHE A 301 14.31 -27.64 -4.80
N ASP A 302 13.48 -27.99 -5.77
CA ASP A 302 13.70 -29.17 -6.64
C ASP A 302 14.94 -29.02 -7.54
N MET A 303 15.36 -27.77 -7.85
CA MET A 303 16.61 -27.51 -8.59
C MET A 303 17.89 -27.70 -7.76
N GLY A 304 17.76 -27.93 -6.47
CA GLY A 304 18.85 -28.18 -5.54
C GLY A 304 19.35 -26.94 -4.78
N SER A 305 20.03 -27.19 -3.66
CA SER A 305 20.47 -26.15 -2.70
C SER A 305 21.56 -25.19 -3.20
N THR A 306 21.99 -25.29 -4.45
CA THR A 306 22.97 -24.37 -5.08
C THR A 306 22.32 -23.06 -5.54
N GLN A 307 21.00 -22.93 -5.45
CA GLN A 307 20.28 -21.70 -5.81
C GLN A 307 20.48 -20.61 -4.74
N PRO A 308 20.61 -19.34 -5.10
CA PRO A 308 20.90 -18.25 -4.17
C PRO A 308 19.81 -18.01 -3.12
N PHE A 309 18.65 -18.63 -3.28
CA PHE A 309 17.48 -18.49 -2.38
C PHE A 309 17.53 -19.39 -1.15
N PHE A 310 18.48 -20.34 -1.13
CA PHE A 310 18.67 -21.27 -0.02
C PHE A 310 20.10 -21.15 0.52
N ASP A 311 20.27 -21.41 1.80
CA ASP A 311 21.58 -21.52 2.43
C ASP A 311 22.25 -22.87 2.12
N GLY A 312 23.48 -23.04 2.60
CA GLY A 312 24.23 -24.31 2.40
C GLY A 312 23.63 -25.54 3.11
N GLN A 313 22.60 -25.35 3.93
CA GLN A 313 21.84 -26.39 4.63
C GLN A 313 20.49 -26.70 3.99
N GLY A 314 20.15 -25.99 2.88
CA GLY A 314 18.88 -26.14 2.20
C GLY A 314 17.72 -25.35 2.85
N GLN A 315 18.01 -24.48 3.82
CA GLN A 315 17.01 -23.60 4.41
C GLN A 315 16.85 -22.32 3.57
N VAL A 316 15.66 -21.75 3.57
CA VAL A 316 15.37 -20.49 2.87
C VAL A 316 16.24 -19.37 3.45
N SER A 317 16.84 -18.58 2.56
CA SER A 317 17.70 -17.45 2.94
C SER A 317 16.94 -16.44 3.80
N ASN A 318 17.56 -15.96 4.87
CA ASN A 318 17.06 -14.90 5.72
C ASN A 318 17.24 -13.49 5.09
N ASP A 319 17.97 -13.36 3.96
CA ASP A 319 18.12 -12.09 3.27
C ASP A 319 16.84 -11.77 2.47
N SER A 320 16.10 -10.80 2.96
CA SER A 320 14.86 -10.31 2.34
C SER A 320 15.07 -9.81 0.90
N ASN A 321 16.23 -9.24 0.56
CA ASN A 321 16.52 -8.79 -0.81
C ASN A 321 16.73 -9.98 -1.77
N VAL A 322 17.19 -11.09 -1.26
CA VAL A 322 17.37 -12.34 -2.02
C VAL A 322 16.02 -13.00 -2.24
N THR A 323 15.26 -13.27 -1.18
CA THR A 323 13.98 -13.97 -1.25
C THR A 323 12.92 -13.19 -2.04
N MET A 324 12.97 -11.84 -2.02
CA MET A 324 12.09 -11.01 -2.83
C MET A 324 12.31 -11.17 -4.34
N LYS A 325 13.53 -11.55 -4.78
CA LYS A 325 13.83 -11.85 -6.20
C LYS A 325 13.28 -13.20 -6.66
N ALA A 326 12.86 -14.09 -5.76
CA ALA A 326 12.44 -15.43 -6.13
C ALA A 326 11.27 -15.44 -7.13
N MET A 327 10.21 -14.65 -6.86
CA MET A 327 9.07 -14.59 -7.77
C MET A 327 9.43 -14.06 -9.18
N PRO A 328 10.06 -12.90 -9.37
CA PRO A 328 10.35 -12.41 -10.71
C PRO A 328 11.33 -13.31 -11.48
N VAL A 329 12.29 -13.92 -10.82
CA VAL A 329 13.21 -14.90 -11.44
C VAL A 329 12.44 -16.16 -11.85
N PHE A 330 11.58 -16.69 -10.98
CA PHE A 330 10.70 -17.82 -11.31
C PHE A 330 9.82 -17.52 -12.54
N LEU A 331 9.20 -16.34 -12.60
CA LEU A 331 8.39 -15.92 -13.72
C LEU A 331 9.23 -15.88 -15.01
N GLY A 332 10.45 -15.32 -14.92
CA GLY A 332 11.38 -15.21 -16.04
C GLY A 332 11.78 -16.58 -16.61
N GLN A 333 11.86 -17.62 -15.79
CA GLN A 333 12.21 -18.98 -16.22
C GLN A 333 10.99 -19.84 -16.61
N LEU A 334 9.85 -19.63 -15.94
CA LEU A 334 8.65 -20.45 -16.12
C LEU A 334 7.87 -20.08 -17.39
N LEU A 335 7.70 -18.78 -17.65
CA LEU A 335 6.77 -18.29 -18.65
C LEU A 335 7.41 -18.24 -20.05
N PRO A 336 6.64 -18.59 -21.10
CA PRO A 336 7.12 -18.43 -22.47
C PRO A 336 7.16 -16.95 -22.87
N VAL A 337 7.98 -16.66 -23.89
CA VAL A 337 8.07 -15.37 -24.57
C VAL A 337 6.68 -14.88 -25.01
N GLY A 338 6.42 -13.59 -24.90
CA GLY A 338 5.14 -12.93 -25.17
C GLY A 338 4.19 -12.96 -23.96
N LEU A 339 3.96 -14.11 -23.32
CA LEU A 339 3.20 -14.17 -22.08
C LEU A 339 3.96 -13.51 -20.93
N LEU A 340 5.29 -13.69 -20.90
CA LEU A 340 6.17 -13.02 -19.96
C LEU A 340 6.07 -11.49 -20.08
N GLY A 341 6.01 -10.99 -21.32
CA GLY A 341 5.78 -9.56 -21.60
C GLY A 341 4.43 -9.05 -21.10
N ILE A 342 3.35 -9.84 -21.24
CA ILE A 342 2.02 -9.48 -20.72
C ILE A 342 2.02 -9.42 -19.19
N VAL A 343 2.64 -10.40 -18.53
CA VAL A 343 2.75 -10.41 -17.06
C VAL A 343 3.62 -9.26 -16.57
N ALA A 344 4.76 -9.00 -17.24
CA ALA A 344 5.61 -7.87 -16.94
C ALA A 344 4.88 -6.52 -17.12
N ALA A 345 4.13 -6.35 -18.21
CA ALA A 345 3.29 -5.18 -18.44
C ALA A 345 2.24 -5.01 -17.32
N GLY A 346 1.59 -6.10 -16.89
CA GLY A 346 0.64 -6.10 -15.77
C GLY A 346 1.27 -5.68 -14.44
N MET A 347 2.46 -6.18 -14.13
CA MET A 347 3.19 -5.81 -12.89
C MET A 347 3.70 -4.37 -12.95
N ILE A 348 4.18 -3.91 -14.09
CA ILE A 348 4.53 -2.50 -14.32
C ILE A 348 3.29 -1.61 -14.22
N ALA A 349 2.16 -2.08 -14.72
CA ALA A 349 0.86 -1.44 -14.56
C ALA A 349 0.52 -1.24 -13.08
N ALA A 350 0.66 -2.29 -12.28
CA ALA A 350 0.45 -2.24 -10.83
C ALA A 350 1.42 -1.26 -10.13
N PHE A 351 2.68 -1.18 -10.59
CA PHE A 351 3.62 -0.17 -10.15
C PHE A 351 3.11 1.25 -10.41
N MET A 352 2.65 1.50 -11.64
CA MET A 352 2.17 2.83 -12.06
C MET A 352 0.93 3.25 -11.29
N SER A 353 -0.07 2.36 -11.14
CA SER A 353 -1.33 2.60 -10.42
C SER A 353 -1.12 2.94 -8.95
N THR A 354 -0.18 2.27 -8.30
CA THR A 354 0.13 2.59 -6.91
C THR A 354 0.82 3.94 -6.79
N HIS A 355 1.78 4.23 -7.66
CA HIS A 355 2.52 5.49 -7.60
C HIS A 355 1.64 6.70 -7.92
N ASP A 356 0.81 6.67 -8.95
CA ASP A 356 -0.05 7.79 -9.31
C ASP A 356 -1.08 8.10 -8.21
N THR A 357 -1.68 7.06 -7.66
CA THR A 357 -2.61 7.15 -6.53
C THR A 357 -1.98 7.80 -5.30
N TYR A 358 -0.82 7.30 -4.89
CA TYR A 358 -0.15 7.76 -3.67
C TYR A 358 0.45 9.16 -3.85
N LEU A 359 1.09 9.43 -4.98
CA LEU A 359 1.60 10.76 -5.32
C LEU A 359 0.47 11.80 -5.29
N LEU A 360 -0.66 11.51 -5.97
CA LEU A 360 -1.80 12.41 -5.99
C LEU A 360 -2.38 12.60 -4.59
N CYS A 361 -2.48 11.54 -3.80
CA CYS A 361 -3.00 11.57 -2.44
C CYS A 361 -2.16 12.49 -1.55
N TRP A 362 -0.85 12.28 -1.46
CA TRP A 362 0.00 13.07 -0.57
C TRP A 362 0.18 14.51 -1.02
N ALA A 363 0.32 14.74 -2.33
CA ALA A 363 0.34 16.09 -2.87
C ALA A 363 -0.97 16.85 -2.60
N SER A 364 -2.10 16.14 -2.65
CA SER A 364 -3.42 16.72 -2.35
C SER A 364 -3.58 17.06 -0.88
N VAL A 365 -3.18 16.16 0.02
CA VAL A 365 -3.20 16.40 1.48
C VAL A 365 -2.32 17.60 1.83
N LEU A 366 -1.10 17.68 1.30
CA LEU A 366 -0.24 18.84 1.52
C LEU A 366 -0.89 20.12 1.00
N THR A 367 -1.47 20.10 -0.19
CA THR A 367 -2.13 21.27 -0.77
C THR A 367 -3.33 21.71 0.06
N GLU A 368 -4.28 20.80 0.34
CA GLU A 368 -5.58 21.11 0.92
C GLU A 368 -5.55 21.26 2.44
N ASP A 369 -4.72 20.47 3.11
CA ASP A 369 -4.76 20.37 4.56
C ASP A 369 -3.61 21.09 5.25
N VAL A 370 -2.51 21.38 4.52
CA VAL A 370 -1.37 22.09 5.07
C VAL A 370 -1.25 23.48 4.45
N PHE A 371 -0.96 23.59 3.15
CA PHE A 371 -0.65 24.88 2.54
C PHE A 371 -1.85 25.80 2.36
N ASN A 372 -3.01 25.29 1.92
CA ASN A 372 -4.21 26.09 1.72
C ASN A 372 -4.73 26.70 3.06
N PRO A 373 -4.79 25.92 4.17
CA PRO A 373 -5.14 26.50 5.46
C PRO A 373 -4.10 27.46 6.06
N LEU A 374 -2.81 27.34 5.75
CA LEU A 374 -1.79 28.27 6.24
C LEU A 374 -1.90 29.67 5.64
N LYS A 375 -2.51 29.79 4.47
CA LYS A 375 -2.69 31.10 3.80
C LYS A 375 -3.79 31.92 4.47
N SER A 376 -3.56 33.24 4.55
CA SER A 376 -4.55 34.22 5.06
C SER A 376 -5.71 34.45 4.08
N TYR A 377 -5.60 34.00 2.83
CA TYR A 377 -6.61 34.08 1.78
C TYR A 377 -6.91 32.73 1.18
N LYS A 378 -8.13 32.55 0.70
CA LYS A 378 -8.53 31.29 0.04
C LYS A 378 -7.87 31.20 -1.34
N MET A 379 -7.08 30.16 -1.57
CA MET A 379 -6.45 29.92 -2.86
C MET A 379 -7.50 29.59 -3.94
N SER A 380 -7.30 30.11 -5.16
CA SER A 380 -8.12 29.73 -6.30
C SER A 380 -7.84 28.29 -6.72
N ASP A 381 -8.80 27.65 -7.42
CA ASP A 381 -8.62 26.27 -7.91
C ASP A 381 -7.39 26.14 -8.80
N LYS A 382 -7.09 27.13 -9.64
CA LYS A 382 -5.87 27.14 -10.48
C LYS A 382 -4.59 27.13 -9.63
N GLN A 383 -4.54 27.91 -8.56
CA GLN A 383 -3.38 27.94 -7.64
C GLN A 383 -3.23 26.61 -6.90
N ARG A 384 -4.33 26.02 -6.44
CA ARG A 384 -4.35 24.73 -5.74
C ARG A 384 -3.87 23.61 -6.65
N ILE A 385 -4.39 23.52 -7.88
CA ILE A 385 -3.96 22.54 -8.88
C ILE A 385 -2.46 22.71 -9.21
N LEU A 386 -2.01 23.96 -9.41
CA LEU A 386 -0.60 24.23 -9.69
C LEU A 386 0.30 23.80 -8.52
N LEU A 387 -0.08 24.13 -7.30
CA LEU A 387 0.65 23.69 -6.10
C LEU A 387 0.69 22.17 -5.98
N THR A 388 -0.45 21.49 -6.19
CA THR A 388 -0.51 20.03 -6.16
C THR A 388 0.42 19.42 -7.21
N ARG A 389 0.46 19.95 -8.44
CA ARG A 389 1.38 19.49 -9.50
C ARG A 389 2.86 19.68 -9.11
N THR A 390 3.18 20.82 -8.50
CA THR A 390 4.54 21.09 -8.00
C THR A 390 4.93 20.08 -6.91
N LEU A 391 4.03 19.83 -5.97
CA LEU A 391 4.26 18.85 -4.90
C LEU A 391 4.40 17.42 -5.43
N LEU A 392 3.61 17.03 -6.45
CA LEU A 392 3.78 15.75 -7.15
C LEU A 392 5.22 15.56 -7.64
N ILE A 393 5.78 16.59 -8.29
CA ILE A 393 7.16 16.55 -8.82
C ILE A 393 8.18 16.47 -7.69
N LEU A 394 8.00 17.27 -6.62
CA LEU A 394 8.93 17.25 -5.48
C LEU A 394 8.91 15.92 -4.73
N ILE A 395 7.73 15.34 -4.51
CA ILE A 395 7.60 14.02 -3.89
C ILE A 395 8.26 12.96 -4.76
N ALA A 396 8.02 12.95 -6.07
CA ALA A 396 8.64 11.98 -6.97
C ALA A 396 10.16 12.11 -7.02
N ALA A 397 10.71 13.33 -7.00
CA ALA A 397 12.16 13.55 -6.89
C ALA A 397 12.72 12.99 -5.58
N PHE A 398 12.02 13.18 -4.45
CA PHE A 398 12.38 12.56 -3.18
C PHE A 398 12.36 11.03 -3.27
N LEU A 399 11.34 10.43 -3.89
CA LEU A 399 11.24 8.98 -4.05
C LEU A 399 12.37 8.39 -4.89
N VAL A 400 12.81 9.09 -5.95
CA VAL A 400 13.97 8.66 -6.76
C VAL A 400 15.22 8.63 -5.90
N MET A 401 15.48 9.71 -5.13
CA MET A 401 16.65 9.77 -4.25
C MET A 401 16.57 8.72 -3.14
N TRP A 402 15.45 8.64 -2.44
CA TRP A 402 15.28 7.75 -1.31
C TRP A 402 15.17 6.29 -1.72
N GLY A 403 14.30 5.96 -2.69
CA GLY A 403 13.96 4.58 -3.04
C GLY A 403 15.03 3.87 -3.86
N LEU A 404 15.83 4.58 -4.66
CA LEU A 404 16.84 3.95 -5.53
C LEU A 404 18.27 4.05 -4.98
N TRP A 405 18.56 5.09 -4.18
CA TRP A 405 19.92 5.38 -3.74
C TRP A 405 20.13 5.07 -2.24
N TYR A 406 19.06 4.96 -1.46
CA TYR A 406 19.17 4.64 -0.04
C TYR A 406 19.38 3.14 0.19
N PRO A 407 20.43 2.71 0.90
CA PRO A 407 20.64 1.30 1.24
C PRO A 407 19.62 0.89 2.32
N LEU A 408 18.84 -0.16 2.04
CA LEU A 408 17.91 -0.74 2.99
C LEU A 408 18.52 -1.93 3.69
N GLY A 409 18.57 -1.87 5.02
CA GLY A 409 18.90 -2.97 5.90
C GLY A 409 17.70 -3.74 6.44
N GLN A 410 16.46 -3.43 6.01
CA GLN A 410 15.22 -3.90 6.63
C GLN A 410 14.29 -4.56 5.61
N ASP A 411 13.45 -5.50 6.07
CA ASP A 411 12.36 -6.07 5.28
C ASP A 411 11.41 -4.94 4.80
N LEU A 412 11.06 -4.98 3.53
CA LEU A 412 10.21 -3.96 2.89
C LEU A 412 8.84 -3.86 3.55
N TRP A 413 8.27 -5.00 3.96
CA TRP A 413 6.95 -5.02 4.59
C TRP A 413 6.97 -4.44 6.00
N ASP A 414 7.97 -4.79 6.78
CA ASP A 414 8.13 -4.24 8.13
C ASP A 414 8.31 -2.72 8.06
N TYR A 415 9.10 -2.24 7.10
CA TYR A 415 9.20 -0.81 6.83
C TYR A 415 7.85 -0.18 6.48
N MET A 416 7.06 -0.80 5.59
CA MET A 416 5.74 -0.29 5.22
C MET A 416 4.75 -0.32 6.39
N ALA A 417 4.72 -1.40 7.15
CA ALA A 417 3.83 -1.54 8.29
C ALA A 417 4.12 -0.48 9.36
N VAL A 418 5.39 -0.25 9.67
CA VAL A 418 5.80 0.72 10.68
C VAL A 418 5.66 2.15 10.20
N SER A 419 6.10 2.48 8.98
CA SER A 419 5.94 3.83 8.44
C SER A 419 4.46 4.22 8.30
N GLY A 420 3.58 3.27 7.96
CA GLY A 420 2.13 3.45 8.01
C GLY A 420 1.61 3.65 9.44
N ALA A 421 2.11 2.90 10.41
CA ALA A 421 1.68 2.97 11.80
C ALA A 421 1.92 4.35 12.43
N ILE A 422 2.91 5.13 11.98
CA ILE A 422 3.16 6.51 12.42
C ILE A 422 1.88 7.36 12.33
N TYR A 423 1.09 7.16 11.30
CA TYR A 423 -0.18 7.87 11.12
C TYR A 423 -1.39 7.04 11.56
N PHE A 424 -1.45 5.75 11.18
CA PHE A 424 -2.61 4.89 11.39
C PHE A 424 -3.07 4.83 12.85
N THR A 425 -2.12 4.72 13.78
CA THR A 425 -2.43 4.54 15.21
C THR A 425 -3.15 5.75 15.80
N GLY A 426 -2.62 6.95 15.55
CA GLY A 426 -3.24 8.20 16.01
C GLY A 426 -4.54 8.52 15.26
N ALA A 427 -4.54 8.39 13.93
CA ALA A 427 -5.71 8.67 13.10
C ALA A 427 -6.89 7.73 13.39
N PHE A 428 -6.62 6.44 13.64
CA PHE A 428 -7.64 5.49 14.04
C PHE A 428 -8.32 5.89 15.35
N ALA A 429 -7.52 6.24 16.37
CA ALA A 429 -8.05 6.70 17.65
C ALA A 429 -8.94 7.95 17.48
N ILE A 430 -8.50 8.92 16.65
CA ILE A 430 -9.25 10.16 16.39
C ILE A 430 -10.55 9.88 15.64
N LEU A 431 -10.50 9.07 14.59
CA LEU A 431 -11.68 8.77 13.77
C LEU A 431 -12.68 7.93 14.57
N MET A 432 -12.22 6.87 15.25
CA MET A 432 -13.07 6.02 16.06
C MET A 432 -13.74 6.81 17.18
N MET A 433 -12.97 7.53 17.99
CA MET A 433 -13.53 8.30 19.10
C MET A 433 -14.28 9.53 18.63
N GLY A 434 -13.77 10.26 17.65
CA GLY A 434 -14.41 11.48 17.15
C GLY A 434 -15.75 11.24 16.47
N LEU A 435 -15.96 10.07 15.81
CA LEU A 435 -17.24 9.73 15.17
C LEU A 435 -18.25 9.10 16.13
N TYR A 436 -17.81 8.36 17.15
CA TYR A 436 -18.68 7.51 17.95
C TYR A 436 -18.71 7.89 19.44
N TRP A 437 -17.89 8.85 19.87
CA TRP A 437 -17.83 9.30 21.25
C TRP A 437 -17.96 10.82 21.35
N GLU A 438 -19.06 11.30 21.94
CA GLU A 438 -19.39 12.73 21.99
C GLU A 438 -18.36 13.56 22.77
N LYS A 439 -17.73 12.99 23.80
CA LYS A 439 -16.74 13.68 24.65
C LYS A 439 -15.36 13.83 24.03
N ALA A 440 -15.16 13.30 22.81
CA ALA A 440 -13.90 13.43 22.10
C ALA A 440 -13.53 14.92 21.89
N SER A 441 -12.31 15.31 22.28
CA SER A 441 -11.86 16.70 22.24
C SER A 441 -10.65 16.91 21.31
N ALA A 442 -10.39 18.17 20.95
CA ALA A 442 -9.21 18.54 20.17
C ALA A 442 -7.91 18.18 20.92
N ALA A 443 -7.86 18.35 22.25
CA ALA A 443 -6.71 17.97 23.08
C ALA A 443 -6.42 16.47 23.00
N GLY A 444 -7.47 15.64 23.06
CA GLY A 444 -7.37 14.20 22.85
C GLY A 444 -6.83 13.86 21.47
N ALA A 445 -7.33 14.54 20.42
CA ALA A 445 -6.88 14.32 19.04
C ALA A 445 -5.40 14.68 18.84
N TYR A 446 -4.91 15.78 19.40
CA TYR A 446 -3.48 16.10 19.41
C TYR A 446 -2.65 15.03 20.13
N SER A 447 -3.10 14.60 21.31
CA SER A 447 -2.42 13.54 22.06
C SER A 447 -2.29 12.25 21.24
N ALA A 448 -3.37 11.82 20.59
CA ALA A 448 -3.37 10.61 19.75
C ALA A 448 -2.38 10.71 18.58
N LEU A 449 -2.32 11.87 17.89
CA LEU A 449 -1.35 12.08 16.79
C LEU A 449 0.09 12.07 17.30
N ILE A 450 0.36 12.76 18.42
CA ILE A 450 1.70 12.83 19.00
C ILE A 450 2.17 11.43 19.44
N ILE A 451 1.31 10.68 20.12
CA ILE A 451 1.61 9.29 20.52
C ILE A 451 1.84 8.42 19.28
N GLY A 452 1.04 8.59 18.22
CA GLY A 452 1.19 7.86 16.96
C GLY A 452 2.59 7.99 16.33
N ILE A 453 3.22 9.16 16.46
CA ILE A 453 4.59 9.40 15.94
C ILE A 453 5.60 8.42 16.55
N PHE A 454 5.41 7.99 17.79
CA PHE A 454 6.32 7.05 18.45
C PHE A 454 6.37 5.66 17.80
N ALA A 455 5.44 5.34 16.90
CA ALA A 455 5.56 4.15 16.06
C ALA A 455 6.84 4.15 15.20
N VAL A 456 7.47 5.31 14.98
CA VAL A 456 8.76 5.45 14.29
C VAL A 456 9.87 4.60 14.92
N PHE A 457 9.81 4.31 16.22
CA PHE A 457 10.76 3.44 16.91
C PHE A 457 10.68 1.96 16.49
N GLY A 458 9.66 1.57 15.73
CA GLY A 458 9.61 0.28 15.06
C GLY A 458 10.49 0.20 13.80
N LEU A 459 11.03 1.33 13.29
CA LEU A 459 11.92 1.36 12.12
C LEU A 459 13.37 1.07 12.52
N ARG A 460 14.02 0.11 11.86
CA ARG A 460 15.44 -0.21 12.11
C ARG A 460 16.37 0.99 12.04
N PRO A 461 16.32 1.88 11.02
CA PRO A 461 17.21 3.05 10.98
C PRO A 461 17.06 3.97 12.20
N VAL A 462 15.87 4.02 12.81
CA VAL A 462 15.64 4.81 14.02
C VAL A 462 16.20 4.09 15.25
N GLN A 463 16.05 2.76 15.31
CA GLN A 463 16.64 1.94 16.37
C GLN A 463 18.18 2.02 16.35
N GLU A 464 18.80 1.95 15.17
CA GLU A 464 20.24 2.12 14.96
C GLU A 464 20.68 3.50 15.44
N PHE A 465 20.02 4.57 15.00
CA PHE A 465 20.35 5.94 15.35
C PHE A 465 20.32 6.20 16.87
N PHE A 466 19.34 5.59 17.57
CA PHE A 466 19.19 5.73 19.02
C PHE A 466 19.87 4.61 19.82
N SER A 467 20.62 3.70 19.16
CA SER A 467 21.30 2.54 19.79
C SER A 467 20.35 1.63 20.56
N LEU A 468 19.13 1.44 20.04
CA LEU A 468 18.05 0.64 20.65
C LEU A 468 17.99 -0.79 20.11
N GLU A 469 18.76 -1.13 19.05
CA GLU A 469 18.70 -2.46 18.40
C GLU A 469 18.93 -3.61 19.36
N GLU A 470 19.95 -3.49 20.23
CA GLU A 470 20.27 -4.54 21.22
C GLU A 470 19.10 -4.76 22.19
N PHE A 471 18.44 -3.68 22.63
CA PHE A 471 17.26 -3.75 23.49
C PHE A 471 16.09 -4.46 22.81
N PHE A 472 15.81 -4.11 21.54
CA PHE A 472 14.71 -4.70 20.78
C PHE A 472 14.97 -6.17 20.46
N ASN A 473 16.18 -6.53 20.03
CA ASN A 473 16.56 -7.90 19.72
C ASN A 473 16.57 -8.79 20.98
N LYS A 474 17.13 -8.29 22.10
CA LYS A 474 17.18 -9.05 23.37
C LYS A 474 15.79 -9.35 23.94
N ASN A 475 14.82 -8.49 23.70
CA ASN A 475 13.45 -8.66 24.21
C ASN A 475 12.48 -9.18 23.13
N GLU A 476 12.99 -9.59 21.97
CA GLU A 476 12.19 -10.11 20.84
C GLU A 476 11.04 -9.14 20.42
N ILE A 477 11.29 -7.81 20.52
CA ILE A 477 10.30 -6.80 20.18
C ILE A 477 10.34 -6.55 18.68
N LEU A 478 9.33 -7.04 17.98
CA LEU A 478 9.15 -6.85 16.54
C LEU A 478 8.32 -5.60 16.22
N GLY A 479 8.39 -5.12 15.00
CA GLY A 479 7.67 -3.90 14.56
C GLY A 479 6.16 -3.92 14.84
N HIS A 480 5.50 -5.09 14.74
CA HIS A 480 4.09 -5.23 15.04
C HIS A 480 3.76 -5.07 16.54
N HIS A 481 4.65 -5.46 17.45
CA HIS A 481 4.48 -5.21 18.90
C HIS A 481 4.51 -3.71 19.18
N VAL A 482 5.41 -2.96 18.53
CA VAL A 482 5.46 -1.49 18.64
C VAL A 482 4.16 -0.88 18.11
N GLY A 483 3.69 -1.32 16.94
CA GLY A 483 2.45 -0.83 16.34
C GLY A 483 1.22 -1.05 17.24
N LEU A 484 1.04 -2.25 17.81
CA LEU A 484 -0.05 -2.57 18.73
C LEU A 484 0.03 -1.73 20.02
N THR A 485 1.22 -1.63 20.61
CA THR A 485 1.45 -0.88 21.86
C THR A 485 1.13 0.60 21.65
N VAL A 486 1.66 1.21 20.59
CA VAL A 486 1.40 2.62 20.26
C VAL A 486 -0.08 2.87 19.96
N SER A 487 -0.77 1.92 19.31
CA SER A 487 -2.22 2.02 19.08
C SER A 487 -3.01 2.06 20.39
N CYS A 488 -2.69 1.20 21.34
CA CYS A 488 -3.31 1.20 22.66
C CYS A 488 -3.06 2.51 23.41
N PHE A 489 -1.82 3.00 23.39
CA PHE A 489 -1.48 4.29 24.01
C PHE A 489 -2.15 5.48 23.31
N ALA A 490 -2.27 5.48 21.99
CA ALA A 490 -2.97 6.53 21.26
C ALA A 490 -4.46 6.60 21.63
N ILE A 491 -5.13 5.44 21.75
CA ILE A 491 -6.53 5.37 22.21
C ILE A 491 -6.62 5.83 23.66
N GLY A 492 -5.75 5.36 24.55
CA GLY A 492 -5.70 5.77 25.95
C GLY A 492 -5.45 7.27 26.10
N GLY A 493 -4.48 7.82 25.39
CA GLY A 493 -4.17 9.25 25.36
C GLY A 493 -5.34 10.08 24.84
N MET A 494 -6.01 9.60 23.77
CA MET A 494 -7.23 10.26 23.25
C MET A 494 -8.32 10.33 24.33
N ILE A 495 -8.55 9.26 25.09
CA ILE A 495 -9.57 9.21 26.14
C ILE A 495 -9.19 10.13 27.30
N ILE A 496 -7.99 9.94 27.86
CA ILE A 496 -7.52 10.68 29.05
C ILE A 496 -7.53 12.20 28.77
N MET A 497 -6.94 12.62 27.66
CA MET A 497 -6.86 14.04 27.31
C MET A 497 -8.22 14.65 26.95
N SER A 498 -9.14 13.86 26.36
CA SER A 498 -10.49 14.35 26.10
C SER A 498 -11.30 14.56 27.37
N VAL A 499 -11.14 13.70 28.37
CA VAL A 499 -11.82 13.85 29.67
C VAL A 499 -11.20 15.01 30.48
N SER A 500 -9.86 15.13 30.46
CA SER A 500 -9.15 16.17 31.22
C SER A 500 -9.31 17.57 30.60
N PHE A 501 -9.43 17.65 29.28
CA PHE A 501 -9.54 18.90 28.52
C PHE A 501 -10.70 18.82 27.52
N PRO A 502 -11.95 18.92 28.02
CA PRO A 502 -13.13 18.86 27.14
C PRO A 502 -13.21 20.07 26.21
N ASN A 503 -13.86 19.91 25.07
CA ASN A 503 -14.14 21.04 24.19
C ASN A 503 -15.05 22.05 24.90
N LYS A 504 -14.79 23.33 24.67
CA LYS A 504 -15.72 24.40 25.14
C LYS A 504 -17.07 24.20 24.45
N GLU A 505 -18.17 24.32 25.21
CA GLU A 505 -19.52 24.25 24.68
C GLU A 505 -19.69 25.24 23.54
N GLY A 506 -20.12 24.79 22.37
CA GLY A 506 -20.35 25.59 21.18
C GLY A 506 -19.49 25.25 19.95
N ASN A 507 -18.43 24.45 20.07
CA ASN A 507 -17.50 24.15 18.98
C ASN A 507 -17.68 22.76 18.30
N SER A 508 -18.69 22.00 18.66
CA SER A 508 -18.96 20.70 18.03
C SER A 508 -20.22 20.78 17.16
N GLU A 509 -20.07 20.71 15.82
CA GLU A 509 -21.23 20.31 15.02
C GLU A 509 -21.66 18.90 15.46
N LYS A 510 -22.90 18.78 15.93
CA LYS A 510 -23.51 17.45 16.19
C LYS A 510 -23.60 16.75 14.85
N ILE A 511 -22.90 15.62 14.74
CA ILE A 511 -22.91 14.72 13.58
C ILE A 511 -24.21 13.91 13.53
#